data_5d34c2da5cd9a823fb24bc801cb9128d
#
_entry.id   5d34c2da5cd9a823fb24bc801cb9128d
#
_cell.length_a   1.000
_cell.length_b   1.000
_cell.length_c   1.000
_cell.angle_alpha   90.00
_cell.angle_beta   90.00
_cell.angle_gamma   90.00
#
_symmetry.space_group_name_H-M   'P 1'
#
loop_
_entity.id
_entity.type
_entity.pdbx_description
1 polymer ?
#
loop_
_entity_poly.entity_id
_entity_poly.type
_entity_poly.pdbx_seq_one_letter_code
_entity_poly.pdbx_strand_id
1 'polypeptide(L)'
;MADHGSDDLRADSLRRDLLAHCYRMLGSVRNAETVSRDVFRRADFHGLIEPTSPQTSLYRLATQACFAEVDRIGRRPLPTGLAGPSGDPEGKLAQRPEVLWLEPIPDALVGGGRDTVGLEVIAALQYLPPQHRAVLILRDLEGWPAAEVAEVLEARPLAVDDLLAEARVLFEPGPGDVVDHTRPDQLVLLDRYAQAFEQYDVPAIVELFADDAVWEMPPFTSWFRGAKNIGRLISTHCPAKGPGDQVLVPIEANGQPAFAVYMRDPTDNTHRAFQIQVLTLTAAGIIHAVAFFDLSLFDAFALPDLLAGLPESVGGQRPRFHIERIRHNHND
;
A
#
# COMPACT_ATOMS: atom_id res chain seq x y z
N MET A 1 32.75 24.39 0.21
CA MET A 1 32.46 23.03 0.70
C MET A 1 31.07 22.93 1.30
N ALA A 2 30.05 23.50 0.63
CA ALA A 2 28.67 23.56 1.14
C ALA A 2 27.61 23.10 0.11
N ASP A 3 28.01 22.48 -1.02
CA ASP A 3 27.07 22.19 -2.12
C ASP A 3 26.72 20.69 -2.30
N HIS A 4 27.53 19.79 -1.76
CA HIS A 4 27.29 18.33 -1.93
C HIS A 4 26.06 17.81 -1.16
N GLY A 5 25.73 18.40 -0.01
CA GLY A 5 24.62 17.93 0.80
C GLY A 5 23.24 18.30 0.23
N SER A 6 23.13 19.39 -0.53
CA SER A 6 21.86 19.82 -1.15
C SER A 6 21.55 18.99 -2.42
N ASP A 7 22.57 18.58 -3.16
CA ASP A 7 22.42 17.77 -4.36
C ASP A 7 22.07 16.32 -4.02
N ASP A 8 22.65 15.75 -2.96
CA ASP A 8 22.30 14.41 -2.47
C ASP A 8 20.85 14.35 -1.97
N LEU A 9 20.39 15.36 -1.22
CA LEU A 9 19.00 15.43 -0.74
C LEU A 9 17.99 15.55 -1.90
N ARG A 10 18.31 16.31 -2.94
CA ARG A 10 17.48 16.43 -4.14
C ARG A 10 17.44 15.12 -4.93
N ALA A 11 18.57 14.43 -5.05
CA ALA A 11 18.64 13.14 -5.73
C ALA A 11 17.81 12.08 -4.98
N ASP A 12 17.85 12.06 -3.66
CA ASP A 12 17.06 11.13 -2.85
C ASP A 12 15.56 11.44 -2.88
N SER A 13 15.17 12.73 -2.91
CA SER A 13 13.76 13.11 -3.12
C SER A 13 13.28 12.63 -4.48
N LEU A 14 14.02 12.93 -5.55
CA LEU A 14 13.65 12.52 -6.90
C LEU A 14 13.54 11.00 -7.07
N ARG A 15 14.38 10.22 -6.37
CA ARG A 15 14.28 8.75 -6.36
C ARG A 15 12.98 8.28 -5.73
N ARG A 16 12.59 8.85 -4.58
CA ARG A 16 11.34 8.53 -3.90
C ARG A 16 10.12 8.92 -4.74
N ASP A 17 10.14 10.12 -5.32
CA ASP A 17 9.04 10.61 -6.16
C ASP A 17 8.85 9.72 -7.41
N LEU A 18 9.96 9.34 -8.05
CA LEU A 18 9.91 8.44 -9.22
C LEU A 18 9.45 7.04 -8.85
N LEU A 19 9.87 6.52 -7.69
CA LEU A 19 9.38 5.25 -7.17
C LEU A 19 7.87 5.31 -6.91
N ALA A 20 7.39 6.38 -6.28
CA ALA A 20 5.97 6.60 -6.04
C ALA A 20 5.17 6.64 -7.34
N HIS A 21 5.67 7.35 -8.36
CA HIS A 21 5.09 7.38 -9.71
C HIS A 21 5.00 5.98 -10.32
N CYS A 22 6.11 5.24 -10.34
CA CYS A 22 6.14 3.87 -10.85
C CYS A 22 5.17 2.95 -10.08
N TYR A 23 5.07 3.09 -8.76
CA TYR A 23 4.14 2.30 -7.96
C TYR A 23 2.67 2.63 -8.28
N ARG A 24 2.30 3.89 -8.40
CA ARG A 24 0.95 4.31 -8.84
C ARG A 24 0.59 3.74 -10.21
N MET A 25 1.58 3.70 -11.11
CA MET A 25 1.42 3.09 -12.43
C MET A 25 1.25 1.57 -12.39
N LEU A 26 2.01 0.86 -11.57
CA LEU A 26 2.18 -0.60 -11.66
C LEU A 26 1.43 -1.39 -10.57
N GLY A 27 1.09 -0.76 -9.44
CA GLY A 27 0.43 -1.43 -8.30
C GLY A 27 1.29 -2.53 -7.64
N SER A 28 2.61 -2.46 -7.76
CA SER A 28 3.54 -3.41 -7.16
C SER A 28 4.81 -2.70 -6.73
N VAL A 29 5.17 -2.85 -5.45
CA VAL A 29 6.39 -2.26 -4.90
C VAL A 29 7.63 -2.82 -5.60
N ARG A 30 7.69 -4.13 -5.82
CA ARG A 30 8.84 -4.81 -6.47
C ARG A 30 9.04 -4.38 -7.92
N ASN A 31 7.96 -4.29 -8.70
CA ASN A 31 8.06 -3.84 -10.08
C ASN A 31 8.41 -2.35 -10.15
N ALA A 32 7.86 -1.53 -9.27
CA ALA A 32 8.16 -0.11 -9.18
C ALA A 32 9.65 0.14 -8.85
N GLU A 33 10.19 -0.57 -7.87
CA GLU A 33 11.62 -0.51 -7.54
C GLU A 33 12.51 -0.94 -8.70
N THR A 34 12.12 -2.01 -9.41
CA THR A 34 12.88 -2.51 -10.55
C THR A 34 12.92 -1.49 -11.68
N VAL A 35 11.75 -0.96 -12.07
CA VAL A 35 11.64 0.05 -13.13
C VAL A 35 12.37 1.33 -12.74
N SER A 36 12.14 1.85 -11.54
CA SER A 36 12.78 3.08 -11.05
C SER A 36 14.30 2.95 -11.05
N ARG A 37 14.86 1.85 -10.51
CA ARG A 37 16.29 1.55 -10.48
C ARG A 37 16.89 1.47 -11.89
N ASP A 38 16.20 0.82 -12.83
CA ASP A 38 16.65 0.67 -14.21
C ASP A 38 16.65 2.01 -14.96
N VAL A 39 15.67 2.88 -14.66
CA VAL A 39 15.61 4.23 -15.24
C VAL A 39 16.80 5.08 -14.77
N PHE A 40 17.08 5.11 -13.47
CA PHE A 40 18.23 5.84 -12.94
C PHE A 40 19.54 5.34 -13.53
N ARG A 41 19.74 4.02 -13.60
CA ARG A 41 20.94 3.42 -14.20
C ARG A 41 21.12 3.80 -15.68
N ARG A 42 20.05 3.88 -16.46
CA ARG A 42 20.10 4.33 -17.85
C ARG A 42 20.38 5.83 -17.96
N ALA A 43 19.79 6.64 -17.08
CA ALA A 43 20.04 8.08 -17.05
C ALA A 43 21.50 8.40 -16.75
N ASP A 44 22.10 7.73 -15.76
CA ASP A 44 23.52 7.88 -15.41
C ASP A 44 24.44 7.47 -16.57
N PHE A 45 24.12 6.37 -17.27
CA PHE A 45 24.92 5.85 -18.39
C PHE A 45 24.88 6.75 -19.63
N HIS A 46 23.75 7.40 -19.90
CA HIS A 46 23.57 8.21 -21.12
C HIS A 46 23.88 9.69 -20.92
N GLY A 47 24.29 10.11 -19.72
CA GLY A 47 24.57 11.52 -19.44
C GLY A 47 23.36 12.41 -19.77
N LEU A 48 22.12 11.92 -19.55
CA LEU A 48 20.86 12.58 -19.93
C LEU A 48 20.59 13.83 -19.09
N ILE A 49 21.56 14.72 -19.02
CA ILE A 49 21.41 16.09 -18.55
C ILE A 49 21.36 16.97 -19.80
N GLU A 50 20.24 16.95 -20.51
CA GLU A 50 20.00 17.81 -21.67
C GLU A 50 18.66 18.55 -21.56
N PRO A 51 18.47 19.70 -22.23
CA PRO A 51 18.18 21.02 -21.67
C PRO A 51 16.73 21.27 -21.26
N THR A 52 15.83 20.35 -21.40
CA THR A 52 14.51 20.29 -20.75
C THR A 52 14.71 19.61 -19.40
N SER A 53 14.07 20.07 -18.35
CA SER A 53 14.20 19.59 -16.96
C SER A 53 14.64 18.13 -16.84
N PRO A 54 15.75 17.82 -16.13
CA PRO A 54 16.18 16.43 -15.89
C PRO A 54 15.08 15.54 -15.32
N GLN A 55 14.19 16.12 -14.51
CA GLN A 55 13.02 15.49 -13.92
C GLN A 55 12.04 15.01 -15.00
N THR A 56 11.65 15.87 -15.95
CA THR A 56 10.72 15.51 -17.03
C THR A 56 11.27 14.36 -17.88
N SER A 57 12.57 14.35 -18.15
CA SER A 57 13.23 13.27 -18.90
C SER A 57 13.20 11.94 -18.16
N LEU A 58 13.44 11.93 -16.83
CA LEU A 58 13.35 10.73 -15.99
C LEU A 58 11.93 10.19 -15.94
N TYR A 59 10.94 11.07 -15.73
CA TYR A 59 9.53 10.66 -15.69
C TYR A 59 9.04 10.14 -17.03
N ARG A 60 9.50 10.69 -18.16
CA ARG A 60 9.22 10.15 -19.49
C ARG A 60 9.73 8.72 -19.63
N LEU A 61 11.00 8.48 -19.28
CA LEU A 61 11.59 7.14 -19.33
C LEU A 61 10.85 6.16 -18.40
N ALA A 62 10.52 6.59 -17.19
CA ALA A 62 9.81 5.78 -16.23
C ALA A 62 8.39 5.43 -16.69
N THR A 63 7.64 6.42 -17.21
CA THR A 63 6.28 6.22 -17.72
C THR A 63 6.26 5.27 -18.90
N GLN A 64 7.19 5.41 -19.85
CA GLN A 64 7.32 4.47 -20.97
C GLN A 64 7.68 3.06 -20.53
N ALA A 65 8.60 2.92 -19.55
CA ALA A 65 8.93 1.63 -18.98
C ALA A 65 7.74 1.00 -18.22
N CYS A 66 6.94 1.82 -17.52
CA CYS A 66 5.70 1.37 -16.89
C CYS A 66 4.67 0.92 -17.93
N PHE A 67 4.52 1.61 -19.07
CA PHE A 67 3.62 1.16 -20.15
C PHE A 67 4.03 -0.21 -20.67
N ALA A 68 5.31 -0.40 -20.98
CA ALA A 68 5.83 -1.69 -21.43
C ALA A 68 5.60 -2.82 -20.39
N GLU A 69 5.74 -2.50 -19.10
CA GLU A 69 5.49 -3.47 -18.04
C GLU A 69 4.00 -3.80 -17.92
N VAL A 70 3.10 -2.81 -17.97
CA VAL A 70 1.64 -3.03 -17.97
C VAL A 70 1.20 -3.87 -19.17
N ASP A 71 1.75 -3.61 -20.35
CA ASP A 71 1.46 -4.40 -21.56
C ASP A 71 1.90 -5.86 -21.39
N ARG A 72 3.00 -6.11 -20.66
CA ARG A 72 3.57 -7.43 -20.44
C ARG A 72 2.80 -8.24 -19.38
N ILE A 73 2.39 -7.61 -18.27
CA ILE A 73 1.84 -8.31 -17.11
C ILE A 73 0.33 -8.07 -16.88
N GLY A 74 -0.24 -7.08 -17.54
CA GLY A 74 -1.62 -6.66 -17.31
C GLY A 74 -1.81 -5.87 -16.01
N ARG A 75 -3.08 -5.73 -15.62
CA ARG A 75 -3.47 -5.03 -14.38
C ARG A 75 -3.29 -5.91 -13.14
N ARG A 76 -3.12 -5.28 -11.98
CA ARG A 76 -3.07 -5.93 -10.67
C ARG A 76 -4.37 -5.69 -9.90
N PRO A 77 -5.29 -6.64 -9.86
CA PRO A 77 -6.55 -6.49 -9.14
C PRO A 77 -6.40 -6.73 -7.64
N LEU A 78 -7.42 -6.29 -6.90
CA LEU A 78 -7.83 -6.88 -5.61
C LEU A 78 -8.96 -7.89 -5.85
N PRO A 79 -9.30 -8.78 -4.90
CA PRO A 79 -10.40 -9.74 -5.04
C PRO A 79 -11.74 -9.10 -5.42
N THR A 80 -12.09 -7.94 -4.89
CA THR A 80 -13.29 -7.16 -5.26
C THR A 80 -13.37 -6.82 -6.74
N GLY A 81 -12.23 -6.69 -7.39
CA GLY A 81 -12.15 -6.41 -8.82
C GLY A 81 -12.29 -7.62 -9.74
N LEU A 82 -12.44 -8.83 -9.19
CA LEU A 82 -12.57 -10.08 -9.96
C LEU A 82 -13.98 -10.67 -9.89
N ALA A 83 -14.65 -10.55 -8.74
CA ALA A 83 -15.97 -11.18 -8.52
C ALA A 83 -16.78 -10.41 -7.47
N GLY A 84 -18.04 -10.73 -7.34
CA GLY A 84 -18.90 -10.26 -6.25
C GLY A 84 -18.52 -10.88 -4.89
N PRO A 85 -19.12 -10.38 -3.78
CA PRO A 85 -18.84 -10.90 -2.45
C PRO A 85 -19.22 -12.37 -2.32
N SER A 86 -18.42 -13.14 -1.60
CA SER A 86 -18.70 -14.54 -1.29
C SER A 86 -19.84 -14.65 -0.29
N GLY A 87 -20.79 -15.54 -0.58
CA GLY A 87 -21.97 -15.74 0.26
C GLY A 87 -21.74 -16.67 1.47
N ASP A 88 -20.67 -17.47 1.46
CA ASP A 88 -20.37 -18.45 2.50
C ASP A 88 -18.96 -18.21 3.09
N PRO A 89 -18.87 -17.54 4.25
CA PRO A 89 -17.60 -17.27 4.90
C PRO A 89 -16.99 -18.51 5.59
N GLU A 90 -17.72 -19.61 5.72
CA GLU A 90 -17.24 -20.87 6.30
C GLU A 90 -16.82 -21.89 5.21
N GLY A 91 -17.14 -21.58 3.96
CA GLY A 91 -16.84 -22.40 2.81
C GLY A 91 -15.37 -22.45 2.44
N LYS A 92 -15.04 -23.33 1.49
CA LYS A 92 -13.65 -23.47 1.01
C LYS A 92 -13.17 -22.20 0.31
N LEU A 93 -12.05 -21.67 0.75
CA LEU A 93 -11.37 -20.55 0.12
C LEU A 93 -10.56 -21.00 -1.09
N ALA A 94 -10.73 -20.32 -2.23
CA ALA A 94 -9.98 -20.61 -3.45
C ALA A 94 -8.83 -19.62 -3.62
N GLN A 95 -7.62 -20.15 -3.79
CA GLN A 95 -6.43 -19.36 -4.10
C GLN A 95 -6.20 -19.28 -5.62
N ARG A 96 -5.70 -18.13 -6.06
CA ARG A 96 -5.27 -17.87 -7.44
C ARG A 96 -3.84 -17.32 -7.44
N PRO A 97 -2.83 -18.16 -7.17
CA PRO A 97 -1.43 -17.72 -7.12
C PRO A 97 -0.90 -17.23 -8.47
N GLU A 98 -1.55 -17.60 -9.58
CA GLU A 98 -1.21 -17.11 -10.92
C GLU A 98 -1.65 -15.67 -11.19
N VAL A 99 -2.52 -15.11 -10.36
CA VAL A 99 -2.92 -13.70 -10.47
C VAL A 99 -1.85 -12.82 -9.87
N LEU A 100 -1.41 -11.82 -10.62
CA LEU A 100 -0.52 -10.80 -10.12
C LEU A 100 -1.36 -9.77 -9.34
N TRP A 101 -1.40 -9.93 -8.03
CA TRP A 101 -2.20 -9.10 -7.13
C TRP A 101 -1.61 -7.71 -6.94
N LEU A 102 -2.46 -6.75 -6.60
CA LEU A 102 -2.03 -5.47 -6.07
C LEU A 102 -1.21 -5.70 -4.80
N GLU A 103 -0.12 -4.93 -4.64
CA GLU A 103 0.74 -4.97 -3.45
C GLU A 103 0.67 -3.63 -2.71
N PRO A 104 0.71 -3.59 -1.37
CA PRO A 104 0.87 -2.34 -0.64
C PRO A 104 2.33 -1.85 -0.72
N ILE A 105 2.53 -0.54 -0.51
CA ILE A 105 3.86 0.05 -0.42
C ILE A 105 4.10 0.65 0.96
N PRO A 106 5.29 0.43 1.57
CA PRO A 106 5.67 1.13 2.80
C PRO A 106 5.75 2.65 2.59
N ASP A 107 5.18 3.44 3.49
CA ASP A 107 5.23 4.90 3.43
C ASP A 107 6.66 5.44 3.48
N ALA A 108 7.56 4.75 4.18
CA ALA A 108 8.97 5.08 4.25
C ALA A 108 9.67 5.13 2.88
N LEU A 109 9.19 4.36 1.90
CA LEU A 109 9.77 4.32 0.56
C LEU A 109 9.34 5.50 -0.32
N VAL A 110 8.18 6.09 -0.06
CA VAL A 110 7.55 7.13 -0.91
C VAL A 110 7.42 8.49 -0.23
N GLY A 111 8.06 8.67 0.91
CA GLY A 111 8.19 9.98 1.56
C GLY A 111 7.10 10.35 2.55
N GLY A 112 6.05 9.56 2.70
CA GLY A 112 4.96 9.78 3.68
C GLY A 112 4.17 11.09 3.50
N GLY A 113 3.03 11.23 4.19
CA GLY A 113 2.24 12.46 4.21
C GLY A 113 1.35 12.65 2.98
N ARG A 114 1.32 13.88 2.41
CA ARG A 114 0.41 14.22 1.30
C ARG A 114 0.69 13.48 -0.02
N ASP A 115 1.85 12.86 -0.13
CA ASP A 115 2.27 12.15 -1.35
C ASP A 115 1.88 10.68 -1.35
N THR A 116 1.38 10.18 -0.22
CA THR A 116 0.85 8.82 -0.13
C THR A 116 -0.59 8.75 -0.62
N VAL A 117 -0.89 7.71 -1.37
CA VAL A 117 -2.18 7.49 -2.02
C VAL A 117 -2.75 6.17 -1.51
N GLY A 118 -3.95 6.21 -0.96
CA GLY A 118 -4.64 5.05 -0.39
C GLY A 118 -4.73 3.86 -1.35
N LEU A 119 -4.70 2.67 -0.79
CA LEU A 119 -4.70 1.41 -1.54
C LEU A 119 -5.89 1.29 -2.49
N GLU A 120 -7.06 1.80 -2.09
CA GLU A 120 -8.29 1.82 -2.91
C GLU A 120 -8.11 2.68 -4.16
N VAL A 121 -7.40 3.80 -4.03
CA VAL A 121 -7.09 4.69 -5.17
C VAL A 121 -6.13 3.98 -6.12
N ILE A 122 -5.09 3.31 -5.58
CA ILE A 122 -4.17 2.51 -6.39
C ILE A 122 -4.93 1.38 -7.11
N ALA A 123 -5.87 0.71 -6.42
CA ALA A 123 -6.71 -0.31 -7.01
C ALA A 123 -7.58 0.25 -8.16
N ALA A 124 -8.22 1.40 -7.95
CA ALA A 124 -9.01 2.08 -8.98
C ALA A 124 -8.17 2.47 -10.20
N LEU A 125 -6.95 2.99 -9.99
CA LEU A 125 -6.02 3.31 -11.06
C LEU A 125 -5.71 2.11 -11.96
N GLN A 126 -5.70 0.87 -11.42
CA GLN A 126 -5.39 -0.32 -12.22
C GLN A 126 -6.46 -0.62 -13.29
N TYR A 127 -7.65 -0.02 -13.19
CA TYR A 127 -8.73 -0.19 -14.18
C TYR A 127 -8.65 0.81 -15.35
N LEU A 128 -7.85 1.86 -15.22
CA LEU A 128 -7.64 2.82 -16.30
C LEU A 128 -6.69 2.26 -17.37
N PRO A 129 -6.93 2.58 -18.64
CA PRO A 129 -5.92 2.39 -19.70
C PRO A 129 -4.61 3.09 -19.31
N PRO A 130 -3.44 2.57 -19.71
CA PRO A 130 -2.16 3.08 -19.22
C PRO A 130 -1.94 4.58 -19.41
N GLN A 131 -2.33 5.16 -20.56
CA GLN A 131 -2.19 6.60 -20.82
C GLN A 131 -3.13 7.44 -19.95
N HIS A 132 -4.38 6.99 -19.75
CA HIS A 132 -5.35 7.65 -18.85
C HIS A 132 -4.87 7.60 -17.41
N ARG A 133 -4.29 6.47 -16.99
CA ARG A 133 -3.68 6.32 -15.67
C ARG A 133 -2.52 7.30 -15.49
N ALA A 134 -1.61 7.37 -16.44
CA ALA A 134 -0.44 8.25 -16.36
C ALA A 134 -0.84 9.74 -16.31
N VAL A 135 -1.79 10.18 -17.14
CA VAL A 135 -2.23 11.58 -17.15
C VAL A 135 -2.91 11.96 -15.83
N LEU A 136 -3.73 11.07 -15.27
CA LEU A 136 -4.41 11.31 -14.00
C LEU A 136 -3.42 11.36 -12.83
N ILE A 137 -2.44 10.48 -12.80
CA ILE A 137 -1.36 10.49 -11.80
C ILE A 137 -0.59 11.80 -11.88
N LEU A 138 -0.05 12.16 -13.04
CA LEU A 138 0.79 13.34 -13.19
C LEU A 138 0.02 14.64 -12.93
N ARG A 139 -1.22 14.77 -13.42
CA ARG A 139 -2.01 15.99 -13.32
C ARG A 139 -2.70 16.16 -11.97
N ASP A 140 -3.40 15.14 -11.50
CA ASP A 140 -4.29 15.25 -10.34
C ASP A 140 -3.61 14.81 -9.03
N LEU A 141 -2.73 13.82 -9.07
CA LEU A 141 -2.05 13.34 -7.85
C LEU A 141 -0.71 14.03 -7.63
N GLU A 142 0.06 14.32 -8.67
CA GLU A 142 1.39 14.92 -8.59
C GLU A 142 1.42 16.42 -8.93
N GLY A 143 0.32 16.96 -9.48
CA GLY A 143 0.15 18.40 -9.71
C GLY A 143 0.96 18.99 -10.87
N TRP A 144 1.43 18.16 -11.83
CA TRP A 144 2.28 18.63 -12.92
C TRP A 144 1.52 19.54 -13.91
N PRO A 145 2.17 20.58 -14.47
CA PRO A 145 1.61 21.39 -15.53
C PRO A 145 1.33 20.58 -16.80
N ALA A 146 0.25 20.92 -17.54
CA ALA A 146 -0.13 20.18 -18.75
C ALA A 146 0.97 20.16 -19.82
N ALA A 147 1.77 21.21 -19.92
CA ALA A 147 2.89 21.27 -20.88
C ALA A 147 3.97 20.23 -20.56
N GLU A 148 4.33 20.06 -19.28
CA GLU A 148 5.33 19.08 -18.84
C GLU A 148 4.79 17.65 -18.98
N VAL A 149 3.51 17.43 -18.68
CA VAL A 149 2.85 16.13 -18.89
C VAL A 149 2.83 15.77 -20.37
N ALA A 150 2.61 16.75 -21.24
CA ALA A 150 2.68 16.54 -22.70
C ALA A 150 4.08 16.07 -23.16
N GLU A 151 5.14 16.60 -22.56
CA GLU A 151 6.52 16.15 -22.82
C GLU A 151 6.75 14.73 -22.29
N VAL A 152 6.26 14.39 -21.08
CA VAL A 152 6.37 13.04 -20.48
C VAL A 152 5.64 12.00 -21.34
N LEU A 153 4.45 12.33 -21.81
CA LEU A 153 3.60 11.42 -22.60
C LEU A 153 3.90 11.46 -24.12
N GLU A 154 4.83 12.32 -24.57
CA GLU A 154 5.12 12.56 -26.00
C GLU A 154 3.84 12.92 -26.78
N ALA A 155 2.98 13.73 -26.15
CA ALA A 155 1.67 14.13 -26.66
C ALA A 155 1.62 15.64 -26.94
N ARG A 156 0.54 16.10 -27.57
CA ARG A 156 0.24 17.53 -27.67
C ARG A 156 -0.45 18.01 -26.41
N PRO A 157 -0.23 19.25 -25.92
CA PRO A 157 -0.88 19.77 -24.70
C PRO A 157 -2.40 19.65 -24.70
N LEU A 158 -3.09 19.91 -25.82
CA LEU A 158 -4.54 19.74 -25.95
C LEU A 158 -4.99 18.27 -25.77
N ALA A 159 -4.18 17.32 -26.21
CA ALA A 159 -4.47 15.90 -26.02
C ALA A 159 -4.34 15.47 -24.55
N VAL A 160 -3.51 16.15 -23.75
CA VAL A 160 -3.42 15.92 -22.30
C VAL A 160 -4.71 16.27 -21.58
N ASP A 161 -5.33 17.40 -21.94
CA ASP A 161 -6.58 17.85 -21.34
C ASP A 161 -7.75 16.92 -21.72
N ASP A 162 -7.81 16.46 -22.98
CA ASP A 162 -8.81 15.49 -23.43
C ASP A 162 -8.64 14.14 -22.70
N LEU A 163 -7.42 13.60 -22.63
CA LEU A 163 -7.11 12.36 -21.90
C LEU A 163 -7.45 12.48 -20.41
N LEU A 164 -7.16 13.62 -19.80
CA LEU A 164 -7.49 13.84 -18.39
C LEU A 164 -9.01 13.87 -18.16
N ALA A 165 -9.75 14.53 -19.03
CA ALA A 165 -11.20 14.55 -18.95
C ALA A 165 -11.80 13.13 -19.06
N GLU A 166 -11.31 12.35 -20.03
CA GLU A 166 -11.72 10.95 -20.17
C GLU A 166 -11.31 10.10 -18.97
N ALA A 167 -10.08 10.27 -18.45
CA ALA A 167 -9.57 9.54 -17.29
C ALA A 167 -10.45 9.81 -16.05
N ARG A 168 -10.85 11.06 -15.82
CA ARG A 168 -11.71 11.44 -14.69
C ARG A 168 -13.11 10.85 -14.77
N VAL A 169 -13.65 10.66 -15.98
CA VAL A 169 -14.95 9.98 -16.19
C VAL A 169 -14.85 8.48 -15.87
N LEU A 170 -13.72 7.86 -16.20
CA LEU A 170 -13.49 6.43 -15.98
C LEU A 170 -13.03 6.10 -14.55
N PHE A 171 -12.50 7.10 -13.83
CA PHE A 171 -11.92 6.91 -12.52
C PHE A 171 -12.99 6.97 -11.44
N GLU A 172 -13.18 5.86 -10.73
CA GLU A 172 -14.02 5.80 -9.54
C GLU A 172 -13.11 5.80 -8.31
N PRO A 173 -12.90 6.97 -7.66
CA PRO A 173 -12.10 7.03 -6.45
C PRO A 173 -12.75 6.20 -5.34
N GLY A 174 -11.92 5.70 -4.43
CA GLY A 174 -12.40 5.02 -3.23
C GLY A 174 -13.26 5.92 -2.33
N PRO A 175 -13.62 5.48 -1.13
CA PRO A 175 -14.49 6.23 -0.22
C PRO A 175 -13.93 7.62 0.08
N GLY A 176 -14.78 8.64 -0.05
CA GLY A 176 -14.39 10.05 0.11
C GLY A 176 -14.34 10.54 1.56
N ASP A 177 -14.78 9.73 2.50
CA ASP A 177 -14.91 10.05 3.93
C ASP A 177 -13.85 9.36 4.82
N VAL A 178 -12.71 8.99 4.23
CA VAL A 178 -11.56 8.43 4.95
C VAL A 178 -11.06 9.45 5.98
N VAL A 179 -10.89 8.99 7.21
CA VAL A 179 -10.43 9.84 8.32
C VAL A 179 -8.92 9.74 8.51
N ASP A 180 -8.34 10.81 9.01
CA ASP A 180 -6.94 10.83 9.42
C ASP A 180 -6.73 9.86 10.59
N HIS A 181 -6.01 8.77 10.34
CA HIS A 181 -5.76 7.71 11.31
C HIS A 181 -4.82 8.13 12.44
N THR A 182 -4.13 9.28 12.32
CA THR A 182 -3.26 9.80 13.39
C THR A 182 -4.03 10.53 14.48
N ARG A 183 -5.33 10.74 14.32
CA ARG A 183 -6.19 11.35 15.34
C ARG A 183 -6.28 10.44 16.58
N PRO A 184 -6.37 11.02 17.80
CA PRO A 184 -6.39 10.24 19.04
C PRO A 184 -7.51 9.18 19.11
N ASP A 185 -8.70 9.50 18.60
CA ASP A 185 -9.85 8.58 18.55
C ASP A 185 -9.57 7.37 17.62
N GLN A 186 -8.88 7.60 16.50
CA GLN A 186 -8.50 6.55 15.55
C GLN A 186 -7.35 5.69 16.10
N LEU A 187 -6.39 6.27 16.79
CA LEU A 187 -5.33 5.52 17.47
C LEU A 187 -5.91 4.56 18.53
N VAL A 188 -6.92 4.99 19.27
CA VAL A 188 -7.63 4.09 20.22
C VAL A 188 -8.34 2.95 19.49
N LEU A 189 -8.96 3.22 18.32
CA LEU A 189 -9.59 2.19 17.49
C LEU A 189 -8.56 1.15 17.03
N LEU A 190 -7.39 1.60 16.57
CA LEU A 190 -6.31 0.74 16.10
C LEU A 190 -5.68 -0.09 17.24
N ASP A 191 -5.51 0.50 18.43
CA ASP A 191 -5.05 -0.24 19.61
C ASP A 191 -6.06 -1.34 19.99
N ARG A 192 -7.37 -1.03 19.95
CA ARG A 192 -8.42 -2.04 20.20
C ARG A 192 -8.42 -3.13 19.14
N TYR A 193 -8.16 -2.78 17.87
CA TYR A 193 -8.05 -3.74 16.77
C TYR A 193 -6.90 -4.73 17.02
N ALA A 194 -5.71 -4.23 17.32
CA ALA A 194 -4.57 -5.07 17.62
C ALA A 194 -4.85 -5.98 18.83
N GLN A 195 -5.39 -5.40 19.91
CA GLN A 195 -5.73 -6.16 21.13
C GLN A 195 -6.76 -7.26 20.86
N ALA A 196 -7.83 -6.97 20.11
CA ALA A 196 -8.89 -7.94 19.81
C ALA A 196 -8.35 -9.14 19.01
N PHE A 197 -7.47 -8.89 18.02
CA PHE A 197 -6.81 -9.95 17.27
C PHE A 197 -5.82 -10.76 18.11
N GLU A 198 -5.02 -10.09 18.94
CA GLU A 198 -4.03 -10.76 19.83
C GLU A 198 -4.70 -11.59 20.92
N GLN A 199 -5.89 -11.17 21.39
CA GLN A 199 -6.71 -11.95 22.31
C GLN A 199 -7.57 -13.02 21.61
N TYR A 200 -7.62 -12.99 20.28
CA TYR A 200 -8.52 -13.80 19.46
C TYR A 200 -10.00 -13.64 19.87
N ASP A 201 -10.36 -12.42 20.26
CA ASP A 201 -11.72 -12.03 20.64
C ASP A 201 -12.55 -11.64 19.41
N VAL A 202 -13.11 -12.64 18.74
CA VAL A 202 -13.87 -12.42 17.49
C VAL A 202 -15.08 -11.51 17.67
N PRO A 203 -15.88 -11.60 18.75
CA PRO A 203 -16.92 -10.60 19.02
C PRO A 203 -16.38 -9.16 19.05
N ALA A 204 -15.29 -8.92 19.77
CA ALA A 204 -14.67 -7.59 19.83
C ALA A 204 -14.13 -7.14 18.47
N ILE A 205 -13.57 -8.06 17.66
CA ILE A 205 -13.14 -7.76 16.29
C ILE A 205 -14.32 -7.27 15.45
N VAL A 206 -15.46 -7.97 15.50
CA VAL A 206 -16.67 -7.63 14.73
C VAL A 206 -17.19 -6.22 15.07
N GLU A 207 -17.13 -5.81 16.34
CA GLU A 207 -17.59 -4.49 16.80
C GLU A 207 -16.75 -3.32 16.24
N LEU A 208 -15.53 -3.56 15.74
CA LEU A 208 -14.66 -2.53 15.20
C LEU A 208 -14.93 -2.23 13.70
N PHE A 209 -15.62 -3.15 13.03
CA PHE A 209 -15.96 -3.00 11.62
C PHE A 209 -17.32 -2.32 11.43
N ALA A 210 -17.43 -1.49 10.42
CA ALA A 210 -18.72 -0.99 9.95
C ALA A 210 -19.62 -2.14 9.46
N ASP A 211 -20.94 -1.95 9.50
CA ASP A 211 -21.91 -3.00 9.16
C ASP A 211 -21.70 -3.59 7.76
N ASP A 212 -21.26 -2.80 6.80
CA ASP A 212 -21.03 -3.15 5.39
C ASP A 212 -19.54 -3.28 5.04
N ALA A 213 -18.67 -3.34 6.04
CA ALA A 213 -17.22 -3.45 5.85
C ALA A 213 -16.83 -4.58 4.90
N VAL A 214 -15.72 -4.38 4.19
CA VAL A 214 -15.16 -5.32 3.23
C VAL A 214 -13.88 -5.94 3.78
N TRP A 215 -13.72 -7.24 3.58
CA TRP A 215 -12.50 -7.99 3.89
C TRP A 215 -12.03 -8.73 2.66
N GLU A 216 -10.78 -8.45 2.24
CA GLU A 216 -10.11 -9.07 1.10
C GLU A 216 -8.82 -9.78 1.53
N MET A 217 -8.46 -10.84 0.80
CA MET A 217 -7.34 -11.71 1.21
C MET A 217 -6.53 -12.22 0.00
N PRO A 218 -5.82 -11.38 -0.76
CA PRO A 218 -4.94 -11.90 -1.80
C PRO A 218 -3.92 -12.91 -1.20
N PRO A 219 -3.71 -14.11 -1.80
CA PRO A 219 -4.09 -14.56 -3.13
C PRO A 219 -5.44 -15.29 -3.24
N PHE A 220 -6.31 -15.20 -2.23
CA PHE A 220 -7.66 -15.76 -2.31
C PHE A 220 -8.56 -14.84 -3.14
N THR A 221 -9.40 -15.44 -4.00
CA THR A 221 -10.38 -14.68 -4.80
C THR A 221 -11.65 -14.37 -4.03
N SER A 222 -11.91 -15.12 -2.96
CA SER A 222 -13.06 -14.89 -2.11
C SER A 222 -12.85 -13.63 -1.26
N TRP A 223 -13.84 -12.76 -1.25
CA TRP A 223 -13.89 -11.61 -0.36
C TRP A 223 -15.27 -11.51 0.29
N PHE A 224 -15.35 -10.87 1.43
CA PHE A 224 -16.55 -10.89 2.27
C PHE A 224 -16.99 -9.49 2.62
N ARG A 225 -18.31 -9.29 2.63
CA ARG A 225 -18.94 -8.04 3.03
C ARG A 225 -19.72 -8.25 4.31
N GLY A 226 -19.61 -7.29 5.21
CA GLY A 226 -20.33 -7.21 6.48
C GLY A 226 -19.57 -7.78 7.67
N ALA A 227 -19.55 -7.00 8.76
CA ALA A 227 -18.80 -7.32 9.99
C ALA A 227 -19.07 -8.75 10.50
N LYS A 228 -20.31 -9.22 10.45
CA LYS A 228 -20.69 -10.57 10.88
C LYS A 228 -20.07 -11.67 10.01
N ASN A 229 -20.03 -11.47 8.69
CA ASN A 229 -19.41 -12.42 7.77
C ASN A 229 -17.87 -12.44 7.95
N ILE A 230 -17.26 -11.28 8.22
CA ILE A 230 -15.85 -11.17 8.57
C ILE A 230 -15.55 -11.95 9.84
N GLY A 231 -16.37 -11.81 10.89
CA GLY A 231 -16.21 -12.58 12.13
C GLY A 231 -16.31 -14.09 11.91
N ARG A 232 -17.28 -14.57 11.11
CA ARG A 232 -17.42 -15.99 10.76
C ARG A 232 -16.21 -16.51 9.96
N LEU A 233 -15.73 -15.71 8.99
CA LEU A 233 -14.52 -16.02 8.24
C LEU A 233 -13.32 -16.22 9.17
N ILE A 234 -13.07 -15.25 10.07
CA ILE A 234 -11.96 -15.30 11.02
C ILE A 234 -12.08 -16.52 11.94
N SER A 235 -13.27 -16.76 12.53
CA SER A 235 -13.50 -17.91 13.40
C SER A 235 -13.24 -19.26 12.73
N THR A 236 -13.50 -19.36 11.41
CA THR A 236 -13.40 -20.62 10.67
C THR A 236 -12.00 -20.84 10.11
N HIS A 237 -11.39 -19.80 9.52
CA HIS A 237 -10.20 -19.96 8.71
C HIS A 237 -8.91 -19.43 9.35
N CYS A 238 -9.00 -18.57 10.37
CA CYS A 238 -7.79 -18.09 11.05
C CYS A 238 -7.11 -19.24 11.79
N PRO A 239 -5.78 -19.44 11.64
CA PRO A 239 -5.04 -20.49 12.34
C PRO A 239 -4.98 -20.29 13.86
N ALA A 240 -5.10 -19.04 14.35
CA ALA A 240 -5.11 -18.71 15.77
C ALA A 240 -6.26 -19.45 16.51
N LYS A 241 -6.00 -19.87 17.74
CA LYS A 241 -6.96 -20.59 18.58
C LYS A 241 -7.18 -19.91 19.93
N GLY A 242 -6.38 -18.92 20.27
CA GLY A 242 -6.49 -18.23 21.55
C GLY A 242 -5.52 -17.06 21.70
N PRO A 243 -5.53 -16.46 22.90
CA PRO A 243 -4.68 -15.31 23.21
C PRO A 243 -3.20 -15.62 22.99
N GLY A 244 -2.51 -14.66 22.36
CA GLY A 244 -1.07 -14.73 22.09
C GLY A 244 -0.67 -15.59 20.90
N ASP A 245 -1.61 -16.18 20.15
CA ASP A 245 -1.31 -16.88 18.91
C ASP A 245 -0.94 -15.90 17.79
N GLN A 246 -1.40 -14.66 17.87
CA GLN A 246 -1.06 -13.59 16.95
C GLN A 246 -0.37 -12.44 17.68
N VAL A 247 0.54 -11.78 16.96
CA VAL A 247 1.15 -10.51 17.34
C VAL A 247 0.99 -9.55 16.17
N LEU A 248 0.46 -8.36 16.46
CA LEU A 248 0.25 -7.30 15.47
C LEU A 248 1.25 -6.17 15.71
N VAL A 249 2.17 -6.00 14.76
CA VAL A 249 3.16 -4.92 14.77
C VAL A 249 2.62 -3.78 13.91
N PRO A 250 2.38 -2.59 14.48
CA PRO A 250 1.89 -1.44 13.72
C PRO A 250 2.92 -0.98 12.71
N ILE A 251 2.47 -0.72 11.49
CA ILE A 251 3.23 -0.17 10.35
C ILE A 251 2.35 0.81 9.57
N GLU A 252 2.91 1.48 8.59
CA GLU A 252 2.18 2.37 7.69
C GLU A 252 2.38 1.93 6.24
N ALA A 253 1.30 1.88 5.47
CA ALA A 253 1.30 1.49 4.08
C ALA A 253 0.29 2.31 3.28
N ASN A 254 0.69 2.89 2.18
CA ASN A 254 -0.22 3.69 1.33
C ASN A 254 -0.87 4.89 2.04
N GLY A 255 -0.21 5.48 3.04
CA GLY A 255 -0.80 6.53 3.87
C GLY A 255 -1.93 6.03 4.77
N GLN A 256 -2.03 4.75 4.98
CA GLN A 256 -3.07 4.08 5.77
C GLN A 256 -2.44 3.31 6.93
N PRO A 257 -3.17 3.14 8.04
CA PRO A 257 -2.73 2.29 9.13
C PRO A 257 -2.69 0.83 8.67
N ALA A 258 -1.62 0.15 9.04
CA ALA A 258 -1.43 -1.24 8.68
C ALA A 258 -0.79 -2.02 9.83
N PHE A 259 -0.86 -3.34 9.76
CA PHE A 259 -0.24 -4.24 10.71
C PHE A 259 0.52 -5.35 10.01
N ALA A 260 1.75 -5.57 10.42
CA ALA A 260 2.43 -6.83 10.16
C ALA A 260 1.97 -7.85 11.21
N VAL A 261 1.32 -8.90 10.75
CA VAL A 261 0.78 -9.95 11.61
C VAL A 261 1.74 -11.12 11.63
N TYR A 262 2.13 -11.53 12.83
CA TYR A 262 2.95 -12.70 13.07
C TYR A 262 2.09 -13.77 13.76
N MET A 263 2.23 -15.02 13.31
CA MET A 263 1.50 -16.16 13.84
C MET A 263 2.43 -17.07 14.64
N ARG A 264 1.96 -17.52 15.82
CA ARG A 264 2.72 -18.44 16.66
C ARG A 264 2.81 -19.82 15.99
N ASP A 265 4.03 -20.32 15.83
CA ASP A 265 4.28 -21.70 15.44
C ASP A 265 4.13 -22.61 16.69
N PRO A 266 3.21 -23.55 16.67
CA PRO A 266 2.97 -24.43 17.85
C PRO A 266 4.15 -25.38 18.13
N THR A 267 5.09 -25.55 17.20
CA THR A 267 6.22 -26.48 17.35
C THR A 267 7.35 -25.91 18.20
N ASP A 268 7.59 -24.60 18.10
CA ASP A 268 8.71 -23.94 18.78
C ASP A 268 8.31 -22.67 19.54
N ASN A 269 7.02 -22.29 19.53
CA ASN A 269 6.46 -21.08 20.13
C ASN A 269 7.04 -19.78 19.58
N THR A 270 7.68 -19.79 18.41
CA THR A 270 8.14 -18.57 17.74
C THR A 270 7.00 -17.92 16.97
N HIS A 271 7.03 -16.60 16.85
CA HIS A 271 6.08 -15.88 15.99
C HIS A 271 6.73 -15.62 14.62
N ARG A 272 6.13 -16.21 13.59
CA ARG A 272 6.58 -16.12 12.20
C ARG A 272 5.72 -15.14 11.40
N ALA A 273 6.34 -14.46 10.45
CA ALA A 273 5.63 -13.62 9.48
C ALA A 273 4.44 -14.39 8.89
N PHE A 274 3.26 -13.75 8.84
CA PHE A 274 2.03 -14.40 8.39
C PHE A 274 1.29 -13.62 7.31
N GLN A 275 1.02 -12.34 7.53
CA GLN A 275 0.35 -11.47 6.58
C GLN A 275 0.58 -9.99 6.92
N ILE A 276 0.35 -9.10 5.94
CA ILE A 276 0.24 -7.66 6.17
C ILE A 276 -1.22 -7.27 6.00
N GLN A 277 -1.79 -6.56 6.96
CA GLN A 277 -3.15 -6.02 6.90
C GLN A 277 -3.08 -4.51 6.70
N VAL A 278 -3.78 -4.00 5.67
CA VAL A 278 -3.95 -2.55 5.43
C VAL A 278 -5.41 -2.21 5.70
N LEU A 279 -5.66 -1.13 6.44
CA LEU A 279 -6.99 -0.75 6.90
C LEU A 279 -7.43 0.60 6.35
N THR A 280 -8.71 0.72 5.98
CA THR A 280 -9.35 1.98 5.64
C THR A 280 -10.36 2.33 6.72
N LEU A 281 -10.22 3.52 7.28
CA LEU A 281 -11.01 4.01 8.40
C LEU A 281 -11.94 5.14 7.98
N THR A 282 -13.15 5.13 8.52
CA THR A 282 -14.10 6.26 8.49
C THR A 282 -14.59 6.57 9.90
N ALA A 283 -15.44 7.57 10.03
CA ALA A 283 -16.10 7.85 11.31
C ALA A 283 -16.99 6.68 11.80
N ALA A 284 -17.41 5.79 10.91
CA ALA A 284 -18.19 4.60 11.25
C ALA A 284 -17.34 3.41 11.75
N GLY A 285 -16.01 3.51 11.74
CA GLY A 285 -15.08 2.45 12.07
C GLY A 285 -14.28 1.96 10.86
N ILE A 286 -13.84 0.71 10.90
CA ILE A 286 -13.08 0.08 9.81
C ILE A 286 -14.07 -0.32 8.71
N ILE A 287 -13.92 0.27 7.52
CA ILE A 287 -14.78 -0.04 6.35
C ILE A 287 -14.12 -1.02 5.39
N HIS A 288 -12.81 -1.12 5.38
CA HIS A 288 -12.09 -2.03 4.51
C HIS A 288 -10.82 -2.55 5.18
N ALA A 289 -10.57 -3.84 5.03
CA ALA A 289 -9.34 -4.49 5.43
C ALA A 289 -8.85 -5.38 4.29
N VAL A 290 -7.59 -5.21 3.89
CA VAL A 290 -6.93 -6.08 2.91
C VAL A 290 -5.79 -6.83 3.58
N ALA A 291 -5.89 -8.15 3.65
CA ALA A 291 -4.92 -9.04 4.27
C ALA A 291 -4.05 -9.71 3.18
N PHE A 292 -2.81 -9.29 3.04
CA PHE A 292 -1.86 -9.80 2.06
C PHE A 292 -1.04 -10.94 2.63
N PHE A 293 -1.17 -12.13 2.04
CA PHE A 293 -0.45 -13.34 2.46
C PHE A 293 0.88 -13.57 1.70
N ASP A 294 1.31 -12.63 0.88
CA ASP A 294 2.63 -12.67 0.25
C ASP A 294 3.73 -12.31 1.27
N LEU A 295 4.42 -13.33 1.78
CA LEU A 295 5.47 -13.12 2.79
C LEU A 295 6.66 -12.30 2.28
N SER A 296 6.88 -12.23 0.96
CA SER A 296 7.94 -11.39 0.41
C SER A 296 7.69 -9.88 0.62
N LEU A 297 6.47 -9.48 1.01
CA LEU A 297 6.19 -8.11 1.43
C LEU A 297 6.91 -7.73 2.72
N PHE A 298 7.19 -8.69 3.61
CA PHE A 298 7.95 -8.40 4.83
C PHE A 298 9.34 -7.83 4.52
N ASP A 299 10.01 -8.33 3.48
CA ASP A 299 11.28 -7.75 3.00
C ASP A 299 11.09 -6.31 2.53
N ALA A 300 10.04 -6.02 1.75
CA ALA A 300 9.76 -4.67 1.25
C ALA A 300 9.48 -3.67 2.39
N PHE A 301 8.86 -4.15 3.48
CA PHE A 301 8.61 -3.37 4.69
C PHE A 301 9.80 -3.39 5.69
N ALA A 302 10.94 -3.96 5.33
CA ALA A 302 12.11 -4.13 6.20
C ALA A 302 11.76 -4.79 7.55
N LEU A 303 10.86 -5.76 7.52
CA LEU A 303 10.38 -6.51 8.68
C LEU A 303 11.05 -7.90 8.76
N PRO A 304 11.34 -8.40 9.96
CA PRO A 304 11.94 -9.73 10.12
C PRO A 304 10.91 -10.85 9.86
N ASP A 305 11.37 -11.99 9.36
CA ASP A 305 10.54 -13.20 9.21
C ASP A 305 10.12 -13.82 10.55
N LEU A 306 10.89 -13.55 11.60
CA LEU A 306 10.70 -14.07 12.95
C LEU A 306 10.77 -12.94 13.97
N LEU A 307 9.79 -12.85 14.85
CA LEU A 307 9.93 -12.04 16.05
C LEU A 307 10.75 -12.81 17.08
N ALA A 308 12.00 -12.37 17.29
CA ALA A 308 12.85 -12.88 18.36
C ALA A 308 12.29 -12.39 19.70
N GLY A 309 11.75 -13.33 20.49
CA GLY A 309 11.29 -13.12 21.88
C GLY A 309 10.48 -11.84 22.07
N LEU A 310 9.17 -11.93 22.24
CA LEU A 310 8.42 -10.81 22.79
C LEU A 310 9.10 -10.45 24.13
N PRO A 311 9.48 -9.19 24.38
CA PRO A 311 9.86 -8.81 25.73
C PRO A 311 8.71 -9.24 26.65
N GLU A 312 9.00 -10.10 27.63
CA GLU A 312 8.03 -10.42 28.66
C GLU A 312 7.41 -9.10 29.13
N SER A 313 6.10 -9.03 29.18
CA SER A 313 5.34 -7.84 29.50
C SER A 313 5.77 -7.30 30.87
N VAL A 314 6.83 -6.51 30.88
CA VAL A 314 7.16 -5.68 32.04
C VAL A 314 6.22 -4.48 31.96
N GLY A 315 5.06 -4.61 32.66
CA GLY A 315 4.19 -3.48 32.95
C GLY A 315 3.53 -2.82 31.72
N GLY A 316 2.63 -3.50 31.03
CA GLY A 316 1.41 -2.91 30.48
C GLY A 316 1.50 -1.84 29.38
N GLN A 317 2.64 -1.59 28.73
CA GLN A 317 2.73 -0.66 27.60
C GLN A 317 3.54 -1.28 26.49
N ARG A 318 2.85 -1.86 25.49
CA ARG A 318 3.40 -2.16 24.16
C ARG A 318 3.65 -0.87 23.39
N PRO A 319 4.54 -0.87 22.36
CA PRO A 319 4.70 0.30 21.51
C PRO A 319 3.31 0.63 20.91
N ARG A 320 2.71 1.69 21.44
CA ARG A 320 1.53 2.32 20.87
C ARG A 320 1.93 2.92 19.53
N PHE A 321 0.98 3.24 18.66
CA PHE A 321 1.17 4.13 17.51
C PHE A 321 1.72 5.48 17.99
N HIS A 322 2.95 5.48 18.51
CA HIS A 322 3.69 6.69 18.82
C HIS A 322 4.63 6.91 17.65
N ILE A 323 4.26 7.88 16.83
CA ILE A 323 5.17 8.50 15.87
C ILE A 323 6.25 9.19 16.72
N GLU A 324 7.25 8.46 17.19
CA GLU A 324 8.55 9.03 17.42
C GLU A 324 9.12 9.30 16.02
N ARG A 325 8.96 10.55 15.57
CA ARG A 325 9.81 11.11 14.54
C ARG A 325 11.23 10.75 14.93
N ILE A 326 11.84 9.78 14.24
CA ILE A 326 13.27 9.53 14.29
C ILE A 326 13.90 10.82 13.77
N ARG A 327 14.17 11.75 14.69
CA ARG A 327 15.11 12.83 14.45
C ARG A 327 16.45 12.14 14.31
N HIS A 328 16.94 12.03 13.09
CA HIS A 328 18.34 11.74 12.85
C HIS A 328 19.14 12.84 13.56
N ASN A 329 19.67 12.53 14.75
CA ASN A 329 20.75 13.28 15.34
C ASN A 329 21.97 13.10 14.43
N HIS A 330 22.22 14.07 13.58
CA HIS A 330 23.55 14.37 13.12
C HIS A 330 24.20 15.19 14.23
N ASN A 331 25.00 14.53 15.05
CA ASN A 331 26.14 15.08 15.77
C ASN A 331 27.14 13.93 15.95
N ASP A 332 28.14 13.89 15.13
CA ASP A 332 29.58 14.02 15.29
C ASP A 332 30.29 13.73 13.96
#